data_e6249a5cc719388fa215a81d63207c84
#
_entry.id   e6249a5cc719388fa215a81d63207c84
#
_cell.length_a   1.000
_cell.length_b   1.000
_cell.length_c   1.000
_cell.angle_alpha   90.00
_cell.angle_beta   90.00
_cell.angle_gamma   90.00
#
_symmetry.space_group_name_H-M   'P 1'
#
loop_
_entity.id
_entity.type
_entity.pdbx_description
1 polymer ?
#
loop_
_entity_poly.entity_id
_entity_poly.type
_entity_poly.pdbx_seq_one_letter_code
_entity_poly.pdbx_strand_id
1 'polypeptide(L)'
;MVSVYPNDEYRCIINFRLSIMSLSQGRQYLAIPGPSVIPDRVLQAMHQPCPNIYDGDLIELTHSLIPDLKHVAQTKGNLAIYIANGHGAWEAAISNVLAPDNTVLVLATGRFCIGWGGMAENLGVHVETLDFGTDSTIDFETVRSHLRADKGGRIKAIMAVHVDTSTSIRNDIKALSKVISDTGHDALLMVDCIASLGCDEFLMDDWGVDIMVSACQKGLMTPPAISFVYFSDRAANVRNEMERVSSYWDWNPRANPNLFYEYFCGTAPTQHLFGLREALDMILEEGLPHVWLRHEVLAKAVWASCETWAQAGPMELNVADKNSRSRAVTALSIGAPRGIQLRKWTEKEAGLTLGIGLGMNTEKDPKAEGFFRIGHMGHVNAQMIMATLGSIQAGLIALGIPYGSGGLDAAAQVLANIN
;
A
#
# COMPACT_ATOMS: atom_id res chain seq x y z
N MET A 1 -57.67 -56.59 9.46
CA MET A 1 -56.42 -56.77 8.72
C MET A 1 -55.56 -55.50 8.93
N VAL A 2 -54.59 -55.64 9.81
CA VAL A 2 -53.70 -54.53 10.19
C VAL A 2 -52.45 -54.69 9.33
N SER A 3 -52.15 -53.68 8.48
CA SER A 3 -50.92 -53.63 7.69
C SER A 3 -49.87 -52.98 8.56
N VAL A 4 -48.79 -53.71 8.84
CA VAL A 4 -47.61 -53.28 9.57
C VAL A 4 -46.66 -52.64 8.53
N TYR A 5 -46.34 -51.37 8.71
CA TYR A 5 -45.23 -50.72 7.99
C TYR A 5 -43.92 -51.04 8.71
N PRO A 6 -42.85 -51.41 8.02
CA PRO A 6 -41.56 -51.65 8.64
C PRO A 6 -40.90 -50.32 8.99
N ASN A 7 -40.32 -50.26 10.19
CA ASN A 7 -39.50 -49.19 10.72
C ASN A 7 -38.24 -49.03 9.86
N ASP A 8 -38.17 -47.97 9.09
CA ASP A 8 -36.91 -47.48 8.55
C ASP A 8 -36.20 -46.64 9.62
N GLU A 9 -35.17 -47.24 10.18
CA GLU A 9 -34.23 -46.59 11.08
C GLU A 9 -33.60 -45.38 10.41
N TYR A 10 -33.96 -44.19 10.86
CA TYR A 10 -33.15 -43.00 10.60
C TYR A 10 -31.83 -43.17 11.34
N ARG A 11 -30.87 -43.83 10.73
CA ARG A 11 -29.46 -43.71 11.09
C ARG A 11 -29.01 -42.29 10.76
N CYS A 12 -29.13 -41.43 11.75
CA CYS A 12 -28.40 -40.17 11.77
C CYS A 12 -26.90 -40.52 11.83
N ILE A 13 -26.29 -40.65 10.65
CA ILE A 13 -24.83 -40.76 10.53
C ILE A 13 -24.31 -39.37 10.89
N ILE A 14 -24.08 -39.14 12.18
CA ILE A 14 -23.23 -38.06 12.66
C ILE A 14 -21.83 -38.43 12.15
N ASN A 15 -21.48 -37.92 11.00
CA ASN A 15 -20.09 -37.86 10.56
C ASN A 15 -19.35 -37.00 11.58
N PHE A 16 -18.83 -37.62 12.64
CA PHE A 16 -17.73 -37.09 13.42
C PHE A 16 -16.55 -36.97 12.43
N ARG A 17 -16.52 -35.88 11.65
CA ARG A 17 -15.21 -35.38 11.20
C ARG A 17 -14.47 -35.14 12.50
N LEU A 18 -13.49 -36.00 12.81
CA LEU A 18 -12.45 -35.66 13.73
C LEU A 18 -11.94 -34.27 13.28
N SER A 19 -12.41 -33.23 13.94
CA SER A 19 -11.90 -31.88 13.70
C SER A 19 -10.47 -31.96 14.15
N ILE A 20 -9.55 -31.98 13.18
CA ILE A 20 -8.13 -31.86 13.48
C ILE A 20 -8.03 -30.57 14.31
N MET A 21 -7.54 -30.72 15.54
CA MET A 21 -7.36 -29.58 16.44
C MET A 21 -6.55 -28.51 15.71
N SER A 22 -7.08 -27.32 15.57
CA SER A 22 -6.40 -26.16 15.02
C SER A 22 -6.37 -25.05 16.06
N LEU A 23 -5.24 -24.35 16.16
CA LEU A 23 -5.07 -23.18 17.03
C LEU A 23 -5.48 -21.87 16.35
N SER A 24 -6.00 -21.94 15.11
CA SER A 24 -6.42 -20.75 14.34
C SER A 24 -7.80 -20.20 14.74
N GLN A 25 -8.52 -20.88 15.65
CA GLN A 25 -9.82 -20.41 16.14
C GLN A 25 -9.64 -19.18 17.02
N GLY A 26 -10.38 -18.11 16.72
CA GLY A 26 -10.28 -16.82 17.40
C GLY A 26 -10.30 -15.67 16.39
N ARG A 27 -9.84 -14.49 16.81
CA ARG A 27 -9.74 -13.35 15.89
C ARG A 27 -8.54 -13.55 14.95
N GLN A 28 -8.83 -13.75 13.67
CA GLN A 28 -7.78 -13.85 12.65
C GLN A 28 -7.07 -12.51 12.44
N TYR A 29 -5.80 -12.57 12.09
CA TYR A 29 -4.98 -11.39 11.87
C TYR A 29 -4.39 -11.35 10.45
N LEU A 30 -4.55 -10.19 9.80
CA LEU A 30 -4.03 -9.95 8.46
C LEU A 30 -2.72 -9.16 8.53
N ALA A 31 -1.60 -9.85 8.37
CA ALA A 31 -0.28 -9.22 8.19
C ALA A 31 0.11 -9.14 6.70
N ILE A 32 -0.87 -8.83 5.85
CA ILE A 32 -0.67 -8.62 4.41
C ILE A 32 -0.37 -7.13 4.13
N PRO A 33 0.36 -6.80 3.04
CA PRO A 33 0.63 -5.40 2.69
C PRO A 33 -0.57 -4.73 1.98
N GLY A 34 -1.72 -4.77 2.65
CA GLY A 34 -2.99 -4.19 2.24
C GLY A 34 -3.92 -5.15 1.49
N PRO A 35 -5.25 -5.01 1.77
CA PRO A 35 -5.81 -4.05 2.73
C PRO A 35 -5.25 -4.24 4.12
N SER A 36 -4.99 -3.13 4.84
CA SER A 36 -4.51 -3.16 6.23
C SER A 36 -5.63 -3.54 7.19
N VAL A 37 -5.27 -3.87 8.43
CA VAL A 37 -6.26 -4.09 9.49
C VAL A 37 -7.08 -2.82 9.70
N ILE A 38 -8.41 -2.99 9.71
CA ILE A 38 -9.34 -1.88 9.95
C ILE A 38 -9.59 -1.80 11.45
N PRO A 39 -9.39 -0.63 12.09
CA PRO A 39 -9.69 -0.43 13.51
C PRO A 39 -11.16 -0.64 13.82
N ASP A 40 -11.48 -1.15 15.02
CA ASP A 40 -12.86 -1.31 15.46
C ASP A 40 -13.61 0.04 15.50
N ARG A 41 -12.94 1.15 15.86
CA ARG A 41 -13.50 2.51 15.80
C ARG A 41 -13.95 2.87 14.38
N VAL A 42 -13.13 2.57 13.37
CA VAL A 42 -13.47 2.82 11.96
C VAL A 42 -14.66 1.98 11.53
N LEU A 43 -14.69 0.68 11.87
CA LEU A 43 -15.83 -0.20 11.56
C LEU A 43 -17.13 0.29 12.23
N GLN A 44 -17.06 0.75 13.48
CA GLN A 44 -18.21 1.31 14.20
C GLN A 44 -18.69 2.62 13.55
N ALA A 45 -17.79 3.50 13.14
CA ALA A 45 -18.14 4.73 12.44
C ALA A 45 -18.84 4.46 11.10
N MET A 46 -18.48 3.38 10.42
CA MET A 46 -19.12 2.96 9.17
C MET A 46 -20.50 2.31 9.37
N HIS A 47 -20.80 1.82 10.57
CA HIS A 47 -22.06 1.13 10.86
C HIS A 47 -23.18 2.13 11.16
N GLN A 48 -23.61 2.88 10.15
CA GLN A 48 -24.62 3.92 10.22
C GLN A 48 -25.60 3.84 9.04
N PRO A 49 -26.85 4.32 9.20
CA PRO A 49 -27.77 4.49 8.07
C PRO A 49 -27.19 5.48 7.04
N CYS A 50 -27.67 5.39 5.81
CA CYS A 50 -27.34 6.39 4.80
C CYS A 50 -27.86 7.78 5.23
N PRO A 51 -27.00 8.81 5.22
CA PRO A 51 -27.39 10.17 5.53
C PRO A 51 -28.12 10.84 4.35
N ASN A 52 -28.67 12.04 4.60
CA ASN A 52 -29.07 12.94 3.53
C ASN A 52 -27.80 13.36 2.74
N ILE A 53 -27.81 13.12 1.41
CA ILE A 53 -26.69 13.48 0.52
C ILE A 53 -26.83 14.88 -0.09
N TYR A 54 -27.91 15.59 0.19
CA TYR A 54 -28.19 16.90 -0.41
C TYR A 54 -27.93 18.06 0.55
N ASP A 55 -27.93 17.80 1.85
CA ASP A 55 -27.78 18.81 2.89
C ASP A 55 -27.35 18.18 4.22
N GLY A 56 -26.71 18.98 5.10
CA GLY A 56 -26.38 18.61 6.47
C GLY A 56 -25.02 17.92 6.67
N ASP A 57 -24.97 17.05 7.66
CA ASP A 57 -23.74 16.54 8.29
C ASP A 57 -22.75 15.88 7.31
N LEU A 58 -23.22 15.23 6.23
CA LEU A 58 -22.33 14.60 5.27
C LEU A 58 -21.48 15.61 4.50
N ILE A 59 -22.07 16.76 4.18
CA ILE A 59 -21.37 17.85 3.47
C ILE A 59 -20.29 18.44 4.39
N GLU A 60 -20.64 18.73 5.65
CA GLU A 60 -19.71 19.26 6.63
C GLU A 60 -18.57 18.29 6.93
N LEU A 61 -18.89 17.00 7.08
CA LEU A 61 -17.91 15.93 7.26
C LEU A 61 -16.95 15.89 6.06
N THR A 62 -17.47 15.91 4.83
CA THR A 62 -16.62 15.86 3.62
C THR A 62 -15.70 17.07 3.55
N HIS A 63 -16.20 18.27 3.87
CA HIS A 63 -15.37 19.47 3.92
C HIS A 63 -14.26 19.35 4.99
N SER A 64 -14.55 18.73 6.13
CA SER A 64 -13.55 18.52 7.20
C SER A 64 -12.43 17.53 6.82
N LEU A 65 -12.68 16.62 5.87
CA LEU A 65 -11.66 15.67 5.40
C LEU A 65 -10.55 16.36 4.59
N ILE A 66 -10.89 17.42 3.84
CA ILE A 66 -9.95 18.04 2.88
C ILE A 66 -8.68 18.58 3.55
N PRO A 67 -8.77 19.45 4.60
CA PRO A 67 -7.57 19.95 5.27
C PRO A 67 -6.75 18.85 5.93
N ASP A 68 -7.40 17.83 6.51
CA ASP A 68 -6.72 16.76 7.22
C ASP A 68 -6.01 15.79 6.25
N LEU A 69 -6.64 15.47 5.12
CA LEU A 69 -5.99 14.71 4.05
C LEU A 69 -4.76 15.44 3.50
N LYS A 70 -4.86 16.77 3.27
CA LYS A 70 -3.73 17.59 2.86
C LYS A 70 -2.64 17.63 3.94
N HIS A 71 -3.01 17.68 5.23
CA HIS A 71 -2.06 17.61 6.33
C HIS A 71 -1.30 16.27 6.33
N VAL A 72 -1.99 15.15 6.17
CA VAL A 72 -1.34 13.82 6.10
C VAL A 72 -0.41 13.70 4.90
N ALA A 73 -0.74 14.34 3.78
CA ALA A 73 0.08 14.39 2.57
C ALA A 73 1.20 15.46 2.62
N GLN A 74 1.18 16.33 3.65
CA GLN A 74 2.11 17.46 3.79
C GLN A 74 2.10 18.36 2.54
N THR A 75 0.91 18.78 2.12
CA THR A 75 0.72 19.66 0.96
C THR A 75 -0.31 20.76 1.22
N LYS A 76 -0.06 21.92 0.64
CA LYS A 76 -1.01 23.03 0.49
C LYS A 76 -1.68 23.04 -0.90
N GLY A 77 -1.22 22.16 -1.80
CA GLY A 77 -1.73 22.00 -3.16
C GLY A 77 -3.20 21.56 -3.24
N ASN A 78 -3.59 21.02 -4.35
CA ASN A 78 -4.95 20.59 -4.62
C ASN A 78 -5.15 19.11 -4.27
N LEU A 79 -6.43 18.72 -4.05
CA LEU A 79 -6.82 17.34 -3.74
C LEU A 79 -8.08 16.99 -4.52
N ALA A 80 -8.06 15.85 -5.20
CA ALA A 80 -9.23 15.21 -5.78
C ALA A 80 -9.49 13.85 -5.13
N ILE A 81 -10.74 13.59 -4.75
CA ILE A 81 -11.19 12.34 -4.13
C ILE A 81 -11.95 11.51 -5.17
N TYR A 82 -11.63 10.22 -5.26
CA TYR A 82 -12.26 9.29 -6.21
C TYR A 82 -12.87 8.10 -5.49
N ILE A 83 -14.01 7.64 -5.98
CA ILE A 83 -14.56 6.33 -5.61
C ILE A 83 -13.82 5.29 -6.45
N ALA A 84 -12.68 4.87 -5.96
CA ALA A 84 -11.79 3.94 -6.64
C ALA A 84 -10.77 3.34 -5.66
N ASN A 85 -10.02 2.36 -6.11
CA ASN A 85 -8.79 1.93 -5.46
C ASN A 85 -7.57 2.67 -6.05
N GLY A 86 -6.35 2.30 -5.64
CA GLY A 86 -5.13 2.95 -6.11
C GLY A 86 -4.93 2.93 -7.63
N HIS A 87 -5.38 1.88 -8.33
CA HIS A 87 -5.30 1.82 -9.80
C HIS A 87 -6.18 2.90 -10.46
N GLY A 88 -7.35 3.21 -9.87
CA GLY A 88 -8.15 4.33 -10.36
C GLY A 88 -7.48 5.68 -10.15
N ALA A 89 -6.73 5.86 -9.04
CA ALA A 89 -5.91 7.08 -8.85
C ALA A 89 -4.77 7.18 -9.87
N TRP A 90 -4.17 6.05 -10.26
CA TRP A 90 -3.18 6.00 -11.34
C TRP A 90 -3.75 6.49 -12.67
N GLU A 91 -4.91 5.94 -13.07
CA GLU A 91 -5.59 6.33 -14.31
C GLU A 91 -6.03 7.79 -14.28
N ALA A 92 -6.56 8.25 -13.13
CA ALA A 92 -6.90 9.64 -12.94
C ALA A 92 -5.68 10.57 -13.11
N ALA A 93 -4.56 10.24 -12.47
CA ALA A 93 -3.32 11.04 -12.58
C ALA A 93 -2.83 11.12 -14.04
N ILE A 94 -2.78 9.98 -14.75
CA ILE A 94 -2.38 9.94 -16.16
C ILE A 94 -3.33 10.80 -17.00
N SER A 95 -4.63 10.57 -16.88
CA SER A 95 -5.66 11.20 -17.74
C SER A 95 -5.69 12.71 -17.64
N ASN A 96 -5.23 13.28 -16.52
CA ASN A 96 -5.26 14.73 -16.32
C ASN A 96 -4.02 15.46 -16.86
N VAL A 97 -2.88 14.77 -17.08
CA VAL A 97 -1.63 15.46 -17.45
C VAL A 97 -0.89 14.87 -18.64
N LEU A 98 -1.32 13.72 -19.15
CA LEU A 98 -0.70 13.05 -20.29
C LEU A 98 -1.70 12.85 -21.42
N ALA A 99 -1.46 13.49 -22.54
CA ALA A 99 -2.20 13.24 -23.79
C ALA A 99 -1.66 11.95 -24.47
N PRO A 100 -2.47 11.30 -25.32
CA PRO A 100 -1.92 10.30 -26.25
C PRO A 100 -0.71 10.89 -26.99
N ASP A 101 0.29 10.07 -27.30
CA ASP A 101 1.57 10.45 -27.93
C ASP A 101 2.52 11.28 -27.04
N ASN A 102 2.16 11.64 -25.80
CA ASN A 102 3.13 12.13 -24.84
C ASN A 102 4.10 11.01 -24.42
N THR A 103 5.29 11.36 -23.98
CA THR A 103 6.25 10.40 -23.41
C THR A 103 6.30 10.54 -21.89
N VAL A 104 6.28 9.41 -21.19
CA VAL A 104 6.48 9.30 -19.74
C VAL A 104 7.70 8.43 -19.46
N LEU A 105 8.51 8.83 -18.47
CA LEU A 105 9.61 8.02 -17.95
C LEU A 105 9.17 7.28 -16.70
N VAL A 106 9.24 5.95 -16.72
CA VAL A 106 8.91 5.06 -15.60
C VAL A 106 10.20 4.61 -14.92
N LEU A 107 10.31 4.84 -13.61
CA LEU A 107 11.45 4.43 -12.79
C LEU A 107 11.06 3.18 -11.99
N ALA A 108 11.28 2.00 -12.59
CA ALA A 108 10.76 0.75 -12.04
C ALA A 108 11.72 0.16 -11.00
N THR A 109 11.20 -0.05 -9.77
CA THR A 109 11.86 -0.79 -8.68
C THR A 109 10.98 -1.92 -8.17
N GLY A 110 9.99 -2.34 -8.97
CA GLY A 110 9.05 -3.40 -8.67
C GLY A 110 7.81 -3.36 -9.56
N ARG A 111 6.88 -4.26 -9.24
CA ARG A 111 5.68 -4.49 -10.04
C ARG A 111 4.76 -3.27 -10.19
N PHE A 112 4.64 -2.44 -9.14
CA PHE A 112 3.62 -1.38 -9.14
C PHE A 112 4.00 -0.24 -10.08
N CYS A 113 5.26 0.15 -10.16
CA CYS A 113 5.69 1.16 -11.12
C CYS A 113 5.54 0.67 -12.57
N ILE A 114 5.93 -0.58 -12.84
CA ILE A 114 5.72 -1.23 -14.16
C ILE A 114 4.24 -1.25 -14.52
N GLY A 115 3.37 -1.61 -13.55
CA GLY A 115 1.92 -1.65 -13.76
C GLY A 115 1.31 -0.27 -14.05
N TRP A 116 1.84 0.79 -13.40
CA TRP A 116 1.41 2.16 -13.66
C TRP A 116 1.83 2.62 -15.07
N GLY A 117 3.08 2.32 -15.46
CA GLY A 117 3.55 2.55 -16.83
C GLY A 117 2.71 1.83 -17.88
N GLY A 118 2.40 0.55 -17.67
CA GLY A 118 1.52 -0.23 -18.57
C GLY A 118 0.10 0.36 -18.68
N MET A 119 -0.42 0.98 -17.63
CA MET A 119 -1.68 1.71 -17.70
C MET A 119 -1.56 2.96 -18.58
N ALA A 120 -0.45 3.70 -18.50
CA ALA A 120 -0.18 4.84 -19.36
C ALA A 120 -0.09 4.41 -20.84
N GLU A 121 0.60 3.30 -21.12
CA GLU A 121 0.68 2.74 -22.46
C GLU A 121 -0.69 2.37 -23.03
N ASN A 122 -1.57 1.76 -22.22
CA ASN A 122 -2.94 1.43 -22.61
C ASN A 122 -3.81 2.68 -22.91
N LEU A 123 -3.43 3.84 -22.40
CA LEU A 123 -4.06 5.14 -22.69
C LEU A 123 -3.40 5.87 -23.87
N GLY A 124 -2.47 5.23 -24.58
CA GLY A 124 -1.81 5.77 -25.78
C GLY A 124 -0.57 6.63 -25.48
N VAL A 125 -0.07 6.63 -24.23
CA VAL A 125 1.13 7.35 -23.85
C VAL A 125 2.37 6.50 -24.19
N HIS A 126 3.40 7.11 -24.75
CA HIS A 126 4.69 6.44 -24.97
C HIS A 126 5.44 6.26 -23.65
N VAL A 127 5.82 5.03 -23.33
CA VAL A 127 6.48 4.70 -22.06
C VAL A 127 7.95 4.37 -22.29
N GLU A 128 8.83 5.16 -21.69
CA GLU A 128 10.25 4.82 -21.52
C GLU A 128 10.46 4.29 -20.11
N THR A 129 11.09 3.12 -19.96
CA THR A 129 11.30 2.49 -18.65
C THR A 129 12.78 2.37 -18.33
N LEU A 130 13.17 2.88 -17.17
CA LEU A 130 14.43 2.53 -16.52
C LEU A 130 14.10 1.50 -15.43
N ASP A 131 14.52 0.26 -15.65
CA ASP A 131 14.27 -0.86 -14.73
C ASP A 131 15.51 -1.09 -13.85
N PHE A 132 15.34 -0.90 -12.54
CA PHE A 132 16.37 -1.07 -11.51
C PHE A 132 16.28 -2.43 -10.82
N GLY A 133 15.37 -3.29 -11.27
CA GLY A 133 15.15 -4.62 -10.70
C GLY A 133 14.20 -4.62 -9.49
N THR A 134 14.30 -5.69 -8.70
CA THR A 134 13.39 -5.95 -7.58
C THR A 134 14.08 -5.89 -6.20
N ASP A 135 15.34 -5.58 -6.13
CA ASP A 135 16.17 -5.53 -4.92
C ASP A 135 16.98 -4.24 -4.74
N SER A 136 16.90 -3.34 -5.75
CA SER A 136 17.67 -2.11 -5.81
C SER A 136 16.78 -0.88 -5.94
N THR A 137 17.22 0.25 -5.37
CA THR A 137 16.56 1.55 -5.50
C THR A 137 16.87 2.20 -6.85
N ILE A 138 16.19 3.30 -7.14
CA ILE A 138 16.46 4.15 -8.30
C ILE A 138 17.92 4.60 -8.28
N ASP A 139 18.65 4.36 -9.40
CA ASP A 139 19.99 4.93 -9.61
C ASP A 139 19.89 6.34 -10.21
N PHE A 140 20.26 7.32 -9.42
CA PHE A 140 20.12 8.73 -9.75
C PHE A 140 21.02 9.17 -10.90
N GLU A 141 22.19 8.55 -11.11
CA GLU A 141 23.08 8.92 -12.22
C GLU A 141 22.52 8.42 -13.56
N THR A 142 21.90 7.26 -13.57
CA THR A 142 21.15 6.76 -14.73
C THR A 142 20.01 7.70 -15.09
N VAL A 143 19.20 8.12 -14.10
CA VAL A 143 18.11 9.08 -14.32
C VAL A 143 18.64 10.41 -14.83
N ARG A 144 19.69 10.98 -14.20
CA ARG A 144 20.34 12.23 -14.61
C ARG A 144 20.81 12.18 -16.07
N SER A 145 21.48 11.10 -16.43
CA SER A 145 22.00 10.90 -17.79
C SER A 145 20.88 10.81 -18.81
N HIS A 146 19.80 10.10 -18.48
CA HIS A 146 18.62 9.93 -19.34
C HIS A 146 17.91 11.28 -19.58
N LEU A 147 17.66 12.06 -18.53
CA LEU A 147 17.02 13.37 -18.63
C LEU A 147 17.88 14.38 -19.40
N ARG A 148 19.19 14.38 -19.20
CA ARG A 148 20.13 15.23 -19.99
C ARG A 148 20.17 14.87 -21.46
N ALA A 149 19.88 13.63 -21.82
CA ALA A 149 19.80 13.19 -23.22
C ALA A 149 18.48 13.63 -23.89
N ASP A 150 17.42 13.90 -23.15
CA ASP A 150 16.13 14.38 -23.68
C ASP A 150 16.13 15.89 -23.94
N LYS A 151 17.00 16.33 -24.82
CA LYS A 151 17.15 17.76 -25.16
C LYS A 151 15.90 18.41 -25.75
N GLY A 152 14.98 17.63 -26.26
CA GLY A 152 13.71 18.09 -26.85
C GLY A 152 12.57 18.23 -25.85
N GLY A 153 12.77 17.84 -24.59
CA GLY A 153 11.72 17.85 -23.56
C GLY A 153 10.51 16.98 -23.94
N ARG A 154 10.77 15.82 -24.55
CA ARG A 154 9.71 14.87 -24.96
C ARG A 154 9.04 14.23 -23.74
N ILE A 155 9.84 13.94 -22.71
CA ILE A 155 9.35 13.37 -21.46
C ILE A 155 8.53 14.42 -20.73
N LYS A 156 7.22 14.18 -20.59
CA LYS A 156 6.28 15.11 -19.94
C LYS A 156 6.10 14.84 -18.45
N ALA A 157 6.29 13.59 -18.05
CA ALA A 157 6.24 13.21 -16.65
C ALA A 157 7.22 12.08 -16.33
N ILE A 158 7.57 11.98 -15.05
CA ILE A 158 8.39 10.92 -14.48
C ILE A 158 7.55 10.22 -13.43
N MET A 159 7.34 8.92 -13.58
CA MET A 159 6.59 8.08 -12.64
C MET A 159 7.55 7.31 -11.74
N ALA A 160 7.38 7.45 -10.44
CA ALA A 160 8.11 6.70 -9.43
C ALA A 160 7.14 6.19 -8.34
N VAL A 161 7.48 5.07 -7.71
CA VAL A 161 6.78 4.56 -6.54
C VAL A 161 7.62 4.85 -5.31
N HIS A 162 7.07 5.52 -4.29
CA HIS A 162 7.82 5.77 -3.05
C HIS A 162 8.11 4.46 -2.33
N VAL A 163 7.08 3.60 -2.14
CA VAL A 163 7.23 2.26 -1.58
C VAL A 163 6.54 1.25 -2.48
N ASP A 164 7.30 0.39 -3.14
CA ASP A 164 6.73 -0.73 -3.88
C ASP A 164 6.42 -1.90 -2.93
N THR A 165 5.15 -2.22 -2.75
CA THR A 165 4.74 -3.29 -1.83
C THR A 165 5.11 -4.69 -2.30
N SER A 166 5.49 -4.88 -3.57
CA SER A 166 5.95 -6.18 -4.05
C SER A 166 7.36 -6.49 -3.57
N THR A 167 8.24 -5.49 -3.59
CA THR A 167 9.68 -5.61 -3.28
C THR A 167 10.04 -5.11 -1.88
N SER A 168 9.19 -4.29 -1.26
CA SER A 168 9.46 -3.51 -0.05
C SER A 168 10.59 -2.46 -0.19
N ILE A 169 10.94 -2.09 -1.41
CA ILE A 169 11.87 -1.00 -1.67
C ILE A 169 11.20 0.33 -1.35
N ARG A 170 11.93 1.19 -0.62
CA ARG A 170 11.60 2.59 -0.42
C ARG A 170 12.60 3.46 -1.17
N ASN A 171 12.12 4.19 -2.17
CA ASN A 171 12.92 5.11 -2.98
C ASN A 171 13.03 6.48 -2.32
N ASP A 172 14.20 7.11 -2.42
CA ASP A 172 14.43 8.47 -1.95
C ASP A 172 13.88 9.48 -2.96
N ILE A 173 12.60 9.85 -2.78
CA ILE A 173 11.91 10.78 -3.67
C ILE A 173 12.46 12.21 -3.56
N LYS A 174 12.95 12.61 -2.38
CA LYS A 174 13.59 13.91 -2.19
C LYS A 174 14.87 14.04 -3.04
N ALA A 175 15.71 13.01 -3.00
CA ALA A 175 16.91 12.97 -3.83
C ALA A 175 16.58 12.89 -5.33
N LEU A 176 15.55 12.13 -5.71
CA LEU A 176 15.06 12.07 -7.09
C LEU A 176 14.61 13.44 -7.61
N SER A 177 13.79 14.14 -6.84
CA SER A 177 13.32 15.49 -7.18
C SER A 177 14.49 16.46 -7.38
N LYS A 178 15.50 16.39 -6.50
CA LYS A 178 16.72 17.19 -6.66
C LYS A 178 17.45 16.85 -7.96
N VAL A 179 17.55 15.59 -8.34
CA VAL A 179 18.17 15.17 -9.61
C VAL A 179 17.44 15.78 -10.80
N ILE A 180 16.10 15.73 -10.81
CA ILE A 180 15.27 16.33 -11.87
C ILE A 180 15.54 17.84 -11.95
N SER A 181 15.47 18.54 -10.83
CA SER A 181 15.72 19.98 -10.74
C SER A 181 17.13 20.36 -11.21
N ASP A 182 18.16 19.60 -10.81
CA ASP A 182 19.56 19.84 -11.20
C ASP A 182 19.79 19.64 -12.70
N THR A 183 18.95 18.90 -13.41
CA THR A 183 19.02 18.76 -14.87
C THR A 183 18.33 19.90 -15.62
N GLY A 184 17.49 20.69 -14.94
CA GLY A 184 16.62 21.71 -15.52
C GLY A 184 15.51 21.13 -16.40
N HIS A 185 15.12 19.87 -16.17
CA HIS A 185 14.09 19.20 -16.96
C HIS A 185 12.69 19.55 -16.48
N ASP A 186 11.76 19.85 -17.42
CA ASP A 186 10.42 20.34 -17.12
C ASP A 186 9.37 19.24 -16.88
N ALA A 187 9.74 17.96 -16.86
CA ALA A 187 8.81 16.86 -16.59
C ALA A 187 8.17 16.99 -15.20
N LEU A 188 6.86 16.65 -15.11
CA LEU A 188 6.17 16.54 -13.83
C LEU A 188 6.69 15.33 -13.06
N LEU A 189 6.92 15.46 -11.76
CA LEU A 189 7.23 14.33 -10.88
C LEU A 189 5.92 13.76 -10.32
N MET A 190 5.58 12.53 -10.74
CA MET A 190 4.41 11.78 -10.30
C MET A 190 4.85 10.65 -9.38
N VAL A 191 4.32 10.58 -8.16
CA VAL A 191 4.73 9.61 -7.15
C VAL A 191 3.55 8.80 -6.61
N ASP A 192 3.69 7.48 -6.64
CA ASP A 192 2.77 6.57 -5.96
C ASP A 192 3.18 6.43 -4.48
N CYS A 193 2.31 6.93 -3.60
CA CYS A 193 2.40 6.81 -2.15
C CYS A 193 1.29 5.91 -1.57
N ILE A 194 0.69 5.03 -2.37
CA ILE A 194 -0.40 4.16 -1.92
C ILE A 194 0.03 3.35 -0.70
N ALA A 195 1.24 2.80 -0.70
CA ALA A 195 1.74 1.99 0.41
C ALA A 195 2.35 2.80 1.56
N SER A 196 2.84 3.99 1.28
CA SER A 196 3.65 4.77 2.21
C SER A 196 2.91 5.86 2.96
N LEU A 197 1.85 6.46 2.38
CA LEU A 197 1.11 7.54 3.02
C LEU A 197 0.53 7.07 4.38
N GLY A 198 0.86 7.82 5.44
CA GLY A 198 0.50 7.44 6.81
C GLY A 198 1.36 6.33 7.43
N CYS A 199 2.46 5.91 6.77
CA CYS A 199 3.41 4.92 7.30
C CYS A 199 4.85 5.41 7.25
N ASP A 200 5.32 5.84 6.09
CA ASP A 200 6.62 6.46 5.88
C ASP A 200 6.47 7.98 5.83
N GLU A 201 7.49 8.70 6.29
CA GLU A 201 7.55 10.15 6.10
C GLU A 201 7.49 10.51 4.63
N PHE A 202 6.61 11.45 4.29
CA PHE A 202 6.49 12.00 2.94
C PHE A 202 6.05 13.46 3.01
N LEU A 203 6.85 14.36 2.43
CA LEU A 203 6.64 15.80 2.46
C LEU A 203 6.44 16.28 1.02
N MET A 204 5.20 16.21 0.52
CA MET A 204 4.89 16.42 -0.91
C MET A 204 5.44 17.76 -1.43
N ASP A 205 5.12 18.86 -0.75
CA ASP A 205 5.52 20.20 -1.21
C ASP A 205 7.02 20.41 -1.04
N ASP A 206 7.59 20.03 0.10
CA ASP A 206 9.02 20.24 0.41
C ASP A 206 9.93 19.40 -0.51
N TRP A 207 9.43 18.27 -0.98
CA TRP A 207 10.15 17.40 -1.91
C TRP A 207 9.86 17.74 -3.39
N GLY A 208 9.03 18.75 -3.66
CA GLY A 208 8.76 19.22 -5.01
C GLY A 208 8.05 18.19 -5.89
N VAL A 209 7.15 17.41 -5.31
CA VAL A 209 6.33 16.42 -6.04
C VAL A 209 5.13 17.12 -6.67
N ASP A 210 4.91 16.91 -7.96
CA ASP A 210 3.81 17.55 -8.68
C ASP A 210 2.49 16.81 -8.52
N ILE A 211 2.54 15.48 -8.53
CA ILE A 211 1.37 14.63 -8.39
C ILE A 211 1.70 13.49 -7.44
N MET A 212 0.88 13.32 -6.41
CA MET A 212 0.95 12.19 -5.51
C MET A 212 -0.36 11.42 -5.54
N VAL A 213 -0.29 10.11 -5.71
CA VAL A 213 -1.45 9.23 -5.65
C VAL A 213 -1.44 8.38 -4.39
N SER A 214 -2.62 8.19 -3.79
CA SER A 214 -2.77 7.33 -2.62
C SER A 214 -4.16 6.68 -2.56
N ALA A 215 -4.36 5.77 -1.58
CA ALA A 215 -5.63 5.09 -1.38
C ALA A 215 -5.83 4.72 0.10
N CYS A 216 -7.09 4.65 0.50
CA CYS A 216 -7.50 4.58 1.90
C CYS A 216 -7.20 3.23 2.60
N GLN A 217 -7.00 2.12 1.86
CA GLN A 217 -6.89 0.77 2.42
C GLN A 217 -5.49 0.37 2.88
N LYS A 218 -4.60 1.32 3.08
CA LYS A 218 -3.21 1.14 3.52
C LYS A 218 -2.98 1.87 4.85
N GLY A 219 -2.12 2.87 4.90
CA GLY A 219 -1.87 3.64 6.11
C GLY A 219 -3.09 4.39 6.65
N LEU A 220 -4.08 4.68 5.82
CA LEU A 220 -5.34 5.33 6.24
C LEU A 220 -6.40 4.35 6.78
N MET A 221 -6.10 3.07 6.92
CA MET A 221 -6.81 2.09 7.76
C MET A 221 -8.32 1.94 7.48
N THR A 222 -8.81 2.22 6.26
CA THR A 222 -10.21 2.05 5.87
C THR A 222 -10.37 0.95 4.84
N PRO A 223 -11.58 0.39 4.61
CA PRO A 223 -11.79 -0.54 3.51
C PRO A 223 -11.48 0.09 2.15
N PRO A 224 -11.04 -0.70 1.14
CA PRO A 224 -10.79 -0.17 -0.19
C PRO A 224 -12.08 0.37 -0.81
N ALA A 225 -12.11 1.64 -1.18
CA ALA A 225 -13.16 2.28 -1.97
C ALA A 225 -12.85 3.74 -2.31
N ILE A 226 -11.89 4.38 -1.61
CA ILE A 226 -11.56 5.78 -1.83
C ILE A 226 -10.08 5.89 -2.18
N SER A 227 -9.79 6.66 -3.21
CA SER A 227 -8.43 7.02 -3.58
C SER A 227 -8.29 8.53 -3.77
N PHE A 228 -7.06 8.98 -3.76
CA PHE A 228 -6.70 10.38 -3.72
C PHE A 228 -5.67 10.70 -4.77
N VAL A 229 -5.84 11.85 -5.43
CA VAL A 229 -4.80 12.49 -6.23
C VAL A 229 -4.57 13.88 -5.66
N TYR A 230 -3.38 14.09 -5.14
CA TYR A 230 -2.90 15.39 -4.72
C TYR A 230 -2.07 15.99 -5.84
N PHE A 231 -2.20 17.28 -6.13
CA PHE A 231 -1.51 17.87 -7.26
C PHE A 231 -1.13 19.33 -7.03
N SER A 232 0.03 19.69 -7.53
CA SER A 232 0.58 21.04 -7.48
C SER A 232 -0.13 21.98 -8.44
N ASP A 233 0.07 23.29 -8.26
CA ASP A 233 -0.43 24.28 -9.23
C ASP A 233 0.21 24.10 -10.62
N ARG A 234 1.44 23.58 -10.69
CA ARG A 234 2.10 23.24 -11.96
C ARG A 234 1.33 22.12 -12.68
N ALA A 235 0.95 21.08 -11.98
CA ALA A 235 0.14 20.00 -12.53
C ALA A 235 -1.29 20.50 -12.90
N ALA A 236 -1.88 21.39 -12.09
CA ALA A 236 -3.16 21.99 -12.40
C ALA A 236 -3.13 22.80 -13.70
N ASN A 237 -2.04 23.55 -13.94
CA ASN A 237 -1.87 24.31 -15.20
C ASN A 237 -1.77 23.35 -16.40
N VAL A 238 -1.00 22.25 -16.30
CA VAL A 238 -0.95 21.24 -17.37
C VAL A 238 -2.33 20.67 -17.64
N ARG A 239 -3.13 20.35 -16.57
CA ARG A 239 -4.51 19.88 -16.75
C ARG A 239 -5.37 20.88 -17.52
N ASN A 240 -5.22 22.19 -17.28
CA ASN A 240 -6.01 23.21 -17.96
C ASN A 240 -5.72 23.31 -19.45
N GLU A 241 -4.54 22.84 -19.88
CA GLU A 241 -4.14 22.79 -21.29
C GLU A 241 -4.59 21.48 -21.99
N MET A 242 -5.05 20.47 -21.24
CA MET A 242 -5.52 19.21 -21.80
C MET A 242 -6.85 19.40 -22.56
N GLU A 243 -6.89 19.02 -23.82
CA GLU A 243 -8.10 19.12 -24.66
C GLU A 243 -9.25 18.21 -24.19
N ARG A 244 -8.89 17.04 -23.67
CA ARG A 244 -9.87 16.01 -23.27
C ARG A 244 -9.44 15.30 -22.01
N VAL A 245 -10.32 15.31 -21.02
CA VAL A 245 -10.25 14.43 -19.85
C VAL A 245 -11.62 13.80 -19.65
N SER A 246 -11.66 12.51 -19.38
CA SER A 246 -12.90 11.82 -19.04
C SER A 246 -13.56 12.47 -17.83
N SER A 247 -14.86 12.73 -17.89
CA SER A 247 -15.60 13.42 -16.83
C SER A 247 -15.44 12.76 -15.46
N TYR A 248 -15.29 11.43 -15.43
CA TYR A 248 -15.10 10.73 -14.16
C TYR A 248 -13.70 10.96 -13.58
N TRP A 249 -12.68 11.09 -14.41
CA TRP A 249 -11.28 11.26 -13.96
C TRP A 249 -10.85 12.72 -13.85
N ASP A 250 -11.64 13.67 -14.36
CA ASP A 250 -11.34 15.10 -14.28
C ASP A 250 -11.25 15.55 -12.83
N TRP A 251 -10.07 16.02 -12.42
CA TRP A 251 -9.87 16.50 -11.06
C TRP A 251 -10.33 17.93 -10.81
N ASN A 252 -10.51 18.75 -11.87
CA ASN A 252 -10.88 20.15 -11.70
C ASN A 252 -12.20 20.34 -10.92
N PRO A 253 -13.34 19.72 -11.33
CA PRO A 253 -14.57 19.85 -10.55
C PRO A 253 -14.49 19.18 -9.17
N ARG A 254 -13.63 18.16 -9.01
CA ARG A 254 -13.46 17.46 -7.72
C ARG A 254 -12.66 18.27 -6.69
N ALA A 255 -11.65 19.00 -7.16
CA ALA A 255 -10.82 19.84 -6.29
C ALA A 255 -11.48 21.18 -5.97
N ASN A 256 -12.30 21.70 -6.88
CA ASN A 256 -12.99 22.99 -6.75
C ASN A 256 -14.48 22.85 -7.14
N PRO A 257 -15.27 22.10 -6.37
CA PRO A 257 -16.65 21.82 -6.71
C PRO A 257 -17.53 23.04 -6.49
N ASN A 258 -18.48 23.28 -7.40
CA ASN A 258 -19.58 24.22 -7.22
C ASN A 258 -20.74 23.58 -6.46
N LEU A 259 -20.91 22.26 -6.62
CA LEU A 259 -21.96 21.47 -6.00
C LEU A 259 -21.36 20.23 -5.34
N PHE A 260 -21.93 19.80 -4.23
CA PHE A 260 -21.38 18.71 -3.41
C PHE A 260 -21.10 17.40 -4.18
N TYR A 261 -22.00 17.02 -5.10
CA TYR A 261 -21.81 15.78 -5.87
C TYR A 261 -20.57 15.82 -6.80
N GLU A 262 -20.04 16.99 -7.12
CA GLU A 262 -18.87 17.13 -7.99
C GLU A 262 -17.60 16.57 -7.33
N TYR A 263 -17.50 16.57 -5.99
CA TYR A 263 -16.41 15.89 -5.29
C TYR A 263 -16.24 14.43 -5.71
N PHE A 264 -17.36 13.77 -6.06
CA PHE A 264 -17.40 12.32 -6.34
C PHE A 264 -17.83 12.01 -7.78
N CYS A 265 -18.12 13.03 -8.60
CA CYS A 265 -18.75 12.89 -9.90
C CYS A 265 -20.04 12.04 -9.82
N GLY A 266 -20.84 12.27 -8.80
CA GLY A 266 -22.07 11.54 -8.52
C GLY A 266 -22.33 11.32 -7.03
N THR A 267 -22.97 10.20 -6.70
CA THR A 267 -23.32 9.88 -5.30
C THR A 267 -22.08 9.63 -4.44
N ALA A 268 -22.03 10.27 -3.28
CA ALA A 268 -20.94 10.12 -2.32
C ALA A 268 -20.86 8.69 -1.71
N PRO A 269 -19.65 8.16 -1.40
CA PRO A 269 -19.46 6.86 -0.75
C PRO A 269 -19.65 6.97 0.76
N THR A 270 -20.89 7.20 1.21
CA THR A 270 -21.28 7.69 2.54
C THR A 270 -20.60 6.98 3.71
N GLN A 271 -20.74 5.65 3.84
CA GLN A 271 -20.17 4.88 4.94
C GLN A 271 -18.63 4.92 4.93
N HIS A 272 -18.02 4.97 3.76
CA HIS A 272 -16.56 5.08 3.65
C HIS A 272 -16.04 6.45 4.08
N LEU A 273 -16.82 7.52 3.87
CA LEU A 273 -16.46 8.86 4.35
C LEU A 273 -16.52 8.93 5.87
N PHE A 274 -17.50 8.30 6.53
CA PHE A 274 -17.54 8.16 7.99
C PHE A 274 -16.32 7.40 8.50
N GLY A 275 -15.99 6.26 7.87
CA GLY A 275 -14.79 5.49 8.24
C GLY A 275 -13.50 6.25 8.01
N LEU A 276 -13.39 7.01 6.93
CA LEU A 276 -12.23 7.84 6.63
C LEU A 276 -12.06 8.98 7.63
N ARG A 277 -13.17 9.62 8.05
CA ARG A 277 -13.13 10.65 9.09
C ARG A 277 -12.54 10.09 10.38
N GLU A 278 -13.07 8.97 10.84
CA GLU A 278 -12.59 8.32 12.07
C GLU A 278 -11.11 7.90 11.96
N ALA A 279 -10.70 7.37 10.82
CA ALA A 279 -9.31 6.99 10.59
C ALA A 279 -8.36 8.20 10.63
N LEU A 280 -8.79 9.34 10.06
CA LEU A 280 -8.02 10.59 10.12
C LEU A 280 -7.96 11.12 11.55
N ASP A 281 -9.07 11.09 12.31
CA ASP A 281 -9.09 11.48 13.71
C ASP A 281 -8.08 10.67 14.53
N MET A 282 -8.02 9.35 14.34
CA MET A 282 -7.03 8.50 14.99
C MET A 282 -5.58 8.88 14.63
N ILE A 283 -5.30 9.21 13.36
CA ILE A 283 -3.97 9.65 12.92
C ILE A 283 -3.61 11.00 13.54
N LEU A 284 -4.57 11.93 13.62
CA LEU A 284 -4.35 13.26 14.20
C LEU A 284 -4.23 13.23 15.73
N GLU A 285 -4.99 12.35 16.40
CA GLU A 285 -4.87 12.10 17.85
C GLU A 285 -3.47 11.59 18.21
N GLU A 286 -2.90 10.67 17.41
CA GLU A 286 -1.54 10.18 17.61
C GLU A 286 -0.50 11.23 17.22
N GLY A 287 -0.80 12.04 16.20
CA GLY A 287 0.10 13.00 15.58
C GLY A 287 1.01 12.35 14.52
N LEU A 288 1.01 12.92 13.32
CA LEU A 288 1.67 12.35 12.14
C LEU A 288 3.15 11.96 12.36
N PRO A 289 4.00 12.77 13.04
CA PRO A 289 5.37 12.36 13.35
C PRO A 289 5.44 11.11 14.23
N HIS A 290 4.53 10.93 15.19
CA HIS A 290 4.48 9.74 16.03
C HIS A 290 3.98 8.53 15.24
N VAL A 291 3.05 8.71 14.31
CA VAL A 291 2.61 7.64 13.39
C VAL A 291 3.79 7.14 12.56
N TRP A 292 4.62 8.02 12.01
CA TRP A 292 5.84 7.63 11.27
C TRP A 292 6.86 6.93 12.17
N LEU A 293 7.11 7.47 13.37
CA LEU A 293 8.04 6.87 14.34
C LEU A 293 7.57 5.47 14.77
N ARG A 294 6.28 5.29 15.05
CA ARG A 294 5.71 3.98 15.39
C ARG A 294 5.95 2.97 14.28
N HIS A 295 5.67 3.32 13.04
CA HIS A 295 5.92 2.44 11.90
C HIS A 295 7.41 2.12 11.72
N GLU A 296 8.29 3.09 11.93
CA GLU A 296 9.73 2.88 11.87
C GLU A 296 10.22 1.89 12.93
N VAL A 297 9.79 2.06 14.18
CA VAL A 297 10.18 1.18 15.28
C VAL A 297 9.66 -0.24 15.05
N LEU A 298 8.39 -0.38 14.65
CA LEU A 298 7.79 -1.68 14.35
C LEU A 298 8.48 -2.38 13.19
N ALA A 299 8.83 -1.65 12.12
CA ALA A 299 9.59 -2.18 11.00
C ALA A 299 10.99 -2.64 11.43
N LYS A 300 11.71 -1.85 12.23
CA LYS A 300 13.02 -2.23 12.79
C LYS A 300 12.95 -3.51 13.64
N ALA A 301 11.86 -3.70 14.40
CA ALA A 301 11.65 -4.94 15.17
C ALA A 301 11.45 -6.15 14.23
N VAL A 302 10.68 -6.00 13.15
CA VAL A 302 10.53 -7.03 12.12
C VAL A 302 11.88 -7.37 11.48
N TRP A 303 12.65 -6.35 11.08
CA TRP A 303 13.96 -6.55 10.44
C TRP A 303 14.96 -7.23 11.37
N ALA A 304 15.04 -6.81 12.63
CA ALA A 304 15.95 -7.43 13.62
C ALA A 304 15.65 -8.91 13.82
N SER A 305 14.38 -9.29 13.90
CA SER A 305 13.95 -10.68 13.98
C SER A 305 14.35 -11.47 12.73
N CYS A 306 14.04 -10.96 11.54
CA CYS A 306 14.33 -11.62 10.27
C CYS A 306 15.84 -11.74 10.01
N GLU A 307 16.63 -10.69 10.31
CA GLU A 307 18.10 -10.73 10.21
C GLU A 307 18.71 -11.78 11.15
N THR A 308 18.14 -11.95 12.35
CA THR A 308 18.60 -12.97 13.30
C THR A 308 18.26 -14.37 12.79
N TRP A 309 17.05 -14.59 12.27
CA TRP A 309 16.69 -15.88 11.67
C TRP A 309 17.53 -16.21 10.43
N ALA A 310 17.93 -15.21 9.66
CA ALA A 310 18.78 -15.36 8.47
C ALA A 310 20.19 -15.91 8.79
N GLN A 311 20.71 -15.75 10.02
CA GLN A 311 22.07 -16.16 10.40
C GLN A 311 22.33 -17.67 10.30
N ALA A 312 21.28 -18.48 10.42
CA ALA A 312 21.42 -19.95 10.39
C ALA A 312 20.30 -20.61 9.59
N GLY A 313 19.76 -19.93 8.58
CA GLY A 313 18.66 -20.43 7.74
C GLY A 313 18.64 -19.81 6.35
N PRO A 314 17.67 -20.23 5.54
CA PRO A 314 17.54 -19.75 4.17
C PRO A 314 16.79 -18.41 4.04
N MET A 315 16.48 -17.74 5.17
CA MET A 315 15.73 -16.49 5.14
C MET A 315 16.61 -15.35 4.64
N GLU A 316 16.06 -14.56 3.73
CA GLU A 316 16.71 -13.38 3.17
C GLU A 316 15.70 -12.23 3.11
N LEU A 317 16.11 -11.05 3.58
CA LEU A 317 15.35 -9.82 3.34
C LEU A 317 15.62 -9.36 1.92
N ASN A 318 14.57 -9.06 1.17
CA ASN A 318 14.71 -8.65 -0.23
C ASN A 318 15.56 -7.39 -0.40
N VAL A 319 15.45 -6.43 0.52
CA VAL A 319 16.21 -5.18 0.49
C VAL A 319 17.37 -5.25 1.49
N ALA A 320 18.61 -5.29 0.99
CA ALA A 320 19.81 -5.38 1.81
C ALA A 320 20.09 -4.10 2.61
N ASP A 321 20.04 -2.94 1.94
CA ASP A 321 20.26 -1.63 2.57
C ASP A 321 19.09 -1.24 3.48
N LYS A 322 19.38 -1.06 4.76
CA LYS A 322 18.38 -0.70 5.78
C LYS A 322 17.70 0.64 5.52
N ASN A 323 18.40 1.58 4.90
CA ASN A 323 17.85 2.90 4.61
C ASN A 323 16.83 2.87 3.47
N SER A 324 16.90 1.84 2.65
CA SER A 324 16.02 1.63 1.50
C SER A 324 14.87 0.68 1.79
N ARG A 325 14.71 0.22 3.04
CA ARG A 325 13.59 -0.64 3.47
C ARG A 325 12.35 0.19 3.81
N SER A 326 11.20 -0.31 3.40
CA SER A 326 9.90 0.27 3.71
C SER A 326 9.53 0.11 5.19
N ARG A 327 8.93 1.14 5.78
CA ARG A 327 8.36 1.09 7.12
C ARG A 327 6.93 0.51 7.14
N ALA A 328 6.38 0.16 5.97
CA ALA A 328 5.02 -0.36 5.82
C ALA A 328 4.95 -1.87 5.51
N VAL A 329 5.99 -2.43 4.89
CA VAL A 329 6.04 -3.81 4.44
C VAL A 329 7.47 -4.34 4.41
N THR A 330 7.64 -5.63 4.70
CA THR A 330 8.91 -6.36 4.55
C THR A 330 8.70 -7.55 3.64
N ALA A 331 9.42 -7.61 2.51
CA ALA A 331 9.45 -8.74 1.59
C ALA A 331 10.63 -9.66 1.93
N LEU A 332 10.39 -10.97 1.93
CA LEU A 332 11.30 -12.00 2.40
C LEU A 332 11.29 -13.20 1.45
N SER A 333 12.46 -13.82 1.26
CA SER A 333 12.61 -15.13 0.62
C SER A 333 13.09 -16.17 1.63
N ILE A 334 12.58 -17.37 1.50
CA ILE A 334 13.09 -18.59 2.21
C ILE A 334 13.28 -19.77 1.24
N GLY A 335 13.23 -19.46 -0.06
CA GLY A 335 13.33 -20.42 -1.15
C GLY A 335 12.05 -21.23 -1.39
N ALA A 336 11.78 -21.52 -2.67
CA ALA A 336 10.63 -22.33 -3.06
C ALA A 336 10.81 -23.82 -2.63
N PRO A 337 9.77 -24.51 -2.17
CA PRO A 337 8.39 -24.03 -1.97
C PRO A 337 8.11 -23.53 -0.52
N ARG A 338 9.15 -23.27 0.28
CA ARG A 338 9.01 -23.00 1.72
C ARG A 338 8.15 -21.74 2.01
N GLY A 339 8.23 -20.70 1.19
CA GLY A 339 7.44 -19.49 1.38
C GLY A 339 5.93 -19.75 1.36
N ILE A 340 5.43 -20.48 0.36
CA ILE A 340 4.01 -20.86 0.29
C ILE A 340 3.64 -21.85 1.40
N GLN A 341 4.54 -22.74 1.79
CA GLN A 341 4.29 -23.68 2.90
C GLN A 341 4.14 -22.94 4.22
N LEU A 342 5.03 -21.98 4.52
CA LEU A 342 4.96 -21.16 5.72
C LEU A 342 3.66 -20.33 5.76
N ARG A 343 3.31 -19.64 4.69
CA ARG A 343 2.07 -18.87 4.59
C ARG A 343 0.82 -19.72 4.85
N LYS A 344 0.76 -20.92 4.24
CA LYS A 344 -0.36 -21.84 4.45
C LYS A 344 -0.41 -22.36 5.89
N TRP A 345 0.74 -22.64 6.50
CA TRP A 345 0.80 -23.09 7.88
C TRP A 345 0.33 -22.00 8.84
N THR A 346 0.87 -20.76 8.72
CA THR A 346 0.49 -19.65 9.61
C THR A 346 -1.00 -19.32 9.51
N GLU A 347 -1.58 -19.36 8.32
CA GLU A 347 -3.00 -19.12 8.10
C GLU A 347 -3.87 -20.23 8.72
N LYS A 348 -3.54 -21.48 8.43
CA LYS A 348 -4.36 -22.63 8.85
C LYS A 348 -4.22 -22.96 10.32
N GLU A 349 -2.99 -22.89 10.89
CA GLU A 349 -2.69 -23.37 12.23
C GLU A 349 -2.60 -22.25 13.28
N ALA A 350 -2.28 -21.01 12.87
CA ALA A 350 -2.10 -19.87 13.77
C ALA A 350 -3.09 -18.71 13.55
N GLY A 351 -3.93 -18.76 12.50
CA GLY A 351 -4.88 -17.69 12.18
C GLY A 351 -4.18 -16.39 11.68
N LEU A 352 -2.96 -16.49 11.18
CA LEU A 352 -2.16 -15.38 10.67
C LEU A 352 -2.02 -15.46 9.14
N THR A 353 -2.56 -14.49 8.41
CA THR A 353 -2.39 -14.40 6.96
C THR A 353 -1.21 -13.51 6.60
N LEU A 354 -0.21 -14.08 5.91
CA LEU A 354 0.95 -13.36 5.37
C LEU A 354 0.76 -13.04 3.89
N GLY A 355 1.41 -11.97 3.41
CA GLY A 355 1.38 -11.57 2.01
C GLY A 355 2.06 -12.58 1.07
N ILE A 356 1.54 -12.70 -0.14
CA ILE A 356 2.14 -13.54 -1.21
C ILE A 356 3.37 -12.87 -1.81
N GLY A 357 4.22 -13.62 -2.52
CA GLY A 357 5.37 -13.11 -3.28
C GLY A 357 4.95 -12.40 -4.59
N LEU A 358 4.09 -11.39 -4.49
CA LEU A 358 3.55 -10.68 -5.64
C LEU A 358 4.65 -9.98 -6.44
N GLY A 359 4.79 -10.33 -7.73
CA GLY A 359 5.77 -9.69 -8.61
C GLY A 359 7.21 -10.16 -8.40
N MET A 360 7.45 -11.15 -7.53
CA MET A 360 8.77 -11.69 -7.21
C MET A 360 9.12 -12.96 -7.99
N ASN A 361 8.53 -13.11 -9.16
CA ASN A 361 8.76 -14.24 -10.04
C ASN A 361 10.19 -14.24 -10.59
N THR A 362 10.85 -15.40 -10.58
CA THR A 362 12.16 -15.60 -11.17
C THR A 362 12.15 -16.83 -12.08
N GLU A 363 13.18 -17.02 -12.90
CA GLU A 363 13.32 -18.24 -13.72
C GLU A 363 13.31 -19.52 -12.86
N LYS A 364 13.92 -19.46 -11.67
CA LYS A 364 14.00 -20.60 -10.74
C LYS A 364 12.76 -20.76 -9.87
N ASP A 365 11.98 -19.70 -9.70
CA ASP A 365 10.74 -19.68 -8.94
C ASP A 365 9.66 -18.87 -9.69
N PRO A 366 9.10 -19.43 -10.78
CA PRO A 366 8.19 -18.70 -11.67
C PRO A 366 6.85 -18.35 -11.04
N LYS A 367 6.54 -18.89 -9.87
CA LYS A 367 5.33 -18.59 -9.09
C LYS A 367 5.60 -17.79 -7.83
N ALA A 368 6.86 -17.39 -7.57
CA ALA A 368 7.31 -16.73 -6.36
C ALA A 368 6.87 -17.50 -5.08
N GLU A 369 6.90 -18.82 -5.11
CA GLU A 369 6.50 -19.67 -3.98
C GLU A 369 7.49 -19.63 -2.81
N GLY A 370 8.73 -19.20 -3.07
CA GLY A 370 9.77 -18.98 -2.05
C GLY A 370 9.57 -17.69 -1.26
N PHE A 371 8.74 -16.77 -1.74
CA PHE A 371 8.55 -15.44 -1.15
C PHE A 371 7.31 -15.34 -0.27
N PHE A 372 7.40 -14.48 0.71
CA PHE A 372 6.27 -13.99 1.50
C PHE A 372 6.53 -12.55 1.94
N ARG A 373 5.47 -11.86 2.37
CA ARG A 373 5.58 -10.48 2.85
C ARG A 373 4.88 -10.32 4.18
N ILE A 374 5.47 -9.50 5.05
CA ILE A 374 4.88 -9.08 6.31
C ILE A 374 4.42 -7.63 6.13
N GLY A 375 3.11 -7.41 6.15
CA GLY A 375 2.53 -6.06 6.23
C GLY A 375 2.53 -5.59 7.68
N HIS A 376 3.10 -4.40 7.90
CA HIS A 376 3.12 -3.75 9.22
C HIS A 376 2.71 -2.27 9.10
N MET A 377 1.69 -2.02 8.25
CA MET A 377 1.12 -0.72 7.93
C MET A 377 -0.21 -0.47 8.66
N GLY A 378 -0.50 0.79 8.92
CA GLY A 378 -1.80 1.23 9.44
C GLY A 378 -1.96 0.99 10.95
N HIS A 379 -3.07 0.39 11.36
CA HIS A 379 -3.38 0.17 12.78
C HIS A 379 -2.69 -1.07 13.34
N VAL A 380 -1.39 -0.94 13.55
CA VAL A 380 -0.55 -2.01 14.12
C VAL A 380 0.25 -1.49 15.32
N ASN A 381 0.51 -2.38 16.28
CA ASN A 381 1.26 -2.07 17.49
C ASN A 381 2.30 -3.16 17.81
N ALA A 382 3.07 -2.97 18.87
CA ALA A 382 4.12 -3.89 19.31
C ALA A 382 3.60 -5.30 19.58
N GLN A 383 2.43 -5.44 20.22
CA GLN A 383 1.81 -6.74 20.50
C GLN A 383 1.52 -7.51 19.20
N MET A 384 0.92 -6.82 18.20
CA MET A 384 0.55 -7.43 16.92
C MET A 384 1.79 -7.88 16.14
N ILE A 385 2.86 -7.09 16.17
CA ILE A 385 4.14 -7.46 15.54
C ILE A 385 4.77 -8.66 16.25
N MET A 386 4.82 -8.66 17.59
CA MET A 386 5.38 -9.81 18.33
C MET A 386 4.57 -11.09 18.12
N ALA A 387 3.23 -10.99 18.05
CA ALA A 387 2.37 -12.13 17.73
C ALA A 387 2.62 -12.65 16.31
N THR A 388 2.79 -11.75 15.33
CA THR A 388 3.14 -12.10 13.95
C THR A 388 4.47 -12.84 13.89
N LEU A 389 5.52 -12.30 14.51
CA LEU A 389 6.84 -12.91 14.54
C LEU A 389 6.83 -14.26 15.28
N GLY A 390 6.11 -14.36 16.40
CA GLY A 390 5.95 -15.61 17.14
C GLY A 390 5.27 -16.70 16.31
N SER A 391 4.22 -16.34 15.56
CA SER A 391 3.53 -17.26 14.64
C SER A 391 4.42 -17.71 13.48
N ILE A 392 5.23 -16.80 12.93
CA ILE A 392 6.22 -17.14 11.89
C ILE A 392 7.24 -18.12 12.45
N GLN A 393 7.83 -17.84 13.63
CA GLN A 393 8.81 -18.75 14.25
C GLN A 393 8.22 -20.13 14.53
N ALA A 394 6.99 -20.20 15.04
CA ALA A 394 6.29 -21.47 15.22
C ALA A 394 6.13 -22.25 13.91
N GLY A 395 5.81 -21.56 12.82
CA GLY A 395 5.74 -22.13 11.47
C GLY A 395 7.09 -22.64 10.96
N LEU A 396 8.18 -21.90 11.19
CA LEU A 396 9.53 -22.35 10.84
C LEU A 396 9.87 -23.65 11.58
N ILE A 397 9.57 -23.74 12.89
CA ILE A 397 9.78 -24.94 13.69
C ILE A 397 8.95 -26.12 13.17
N ALA A 398 7.64 -25.90 12.96
CA ALA A 398 6.70 -26.94 12.55
C ALA A 398 7.03 -27.54 11.16
N LEU A 399 7.59 -26.72 10.28
CA LEU A 399 7.98 -27.11 8.92
C LEU A 399 9.45 -27.60 8.82
N GLY A 400 10.19 -27.60 9.93
CA GLY A 400 11.60 -27.98 9.94
C GLY A 400 12.49 -27.05 9.10
N ILE A 401 12.11 -25.78 8.96
CA ILE A 401 12.90 -24.78 8.22
C ILE A 401 13.98 -24.24 9.17
N PRO A 402 15.28 -24.38 8.83
CA PRO A 402 16.35 -23.87 9.68
C PRO A 402 16.27 -22.35 9.87
N TYR A 403 16.64 -21.86 11.05
CA TYR A 403 16.69 -20.43 11.36
C TYR A 403 17.64 -20.15 12.54
N GLY A 404 18.19 -18.95 12.64
CA GLY A 404 19.01 -18.50 13.77
C GLY A 404 18.15 -18.27 15.02
N SER A 405 18.68 -18.63 16.19
CA SER A 405 18.00 -18.45 17.47
C SER A 405 18.00 -16.98 17.92
N GLY A 406 17.01 -16.58 18.75
CA GLY A 406 16.96 -15.24 19.36
C GLY A 406 16.26 -14.16 18.54
N GLY A 407 15.55 -14.53 17.45
CA GLY A 407 14.84 -13.53 16.61
C GLY A 407 13.76 -12.76 17.37
N LEU A 408 12.99 -13.43 18.22
CA LEU A 408 11.97 -12.76 19.05
C LEU A 408 12.62 -11.85 20.11
N ASP A 409 13.75 -12.25 20.68
CA ASP A 409 14.51 -11.43 21.64
C ASP A 409 15.06 -10.18 20.96
N ALA A 410 15.58 -10.30 19.72
CA ALA A 410 16.05 -9.17 18.93
C ALA A 410 14.94 -8.16 18.66
N ALA A 411 13.73 -8.63 18.29
CA ALA A 411 12.57 -7.75 18.12
C ALA A 411 12.16 -7.08 19.43
N ALA A 412 12.11 -7.84 20.53
CA ALA A 412 11.77 -7.31 21.86
C ALA A 412 12.76 -6.24 22.33
N GLN A 413 14.05 -6.39 22.07
CA GLN A 413 15.08 -5.39 22.37
C GLN A 413 14.85 -4.09 21.61
N VAL A 414 14.48 -4.15 20.31
CA VAL A 414 14.14 -2.95 19.54
C VAL A 414 12.93 -2.25 20.14
N LEU A 415 11.87 -2.99 20.48
CA LEU A 415 10.65 -2.44 21.05
C LEU A 415 10.83 -1.87 22.47
N ALA A 416 11.77 -2.40 23.24
CA ALA A 416 12.06 -1.92 24.60
C ALA A 416 12.91 -0.63 24.63
N ASN A 417 13.66 -0.33 23.58
CA ASN A 417 14.58 0.80 23.49
C ASN A 417 14.01 1.97 22.66
N ILE A 418 12.72 2.26 22.83
CA ILE A 418 12.09 3.47 22.25
C ILE A 418 12.53 4.66 23.10
N ASN A 419 13.52 5.43 22.65
CA ASN A 419 13.94 6.71 23.25
C ASN A 419 13.66 7.84 22.28
#